data_6f088048f101a148f1fc8795b55e4bb4
#
_entry.id   6f088048f101a148f1fc8795b55e4bb4
#
_cell.length_a   1.000
_cell.length_b   1.000
_cell.length_c   1.000
_cell.angle_alpha   90.00
_cell.angle_beta   90.00
_cell.angle_gamma   90.00
#
_symmetry.space_group_name_H-M   'P 1'
#
loop_
_entity.id
_entity.type
_entity.pdbx_description
1 polymer ?
#
loop_
_entity_poly.entity_id
_entity_poly.type
_entity_poly.pdbx_seq_one_letter_code
_entity_poly.pdbx_strand_id
1 'polypeptide(L)'
;MELGPLSDIASEPGVTDIAVTCDGTVWVDRGQGMRPHALRVPFSGPQAIRDFAVRLCSQLGRRLDDACPIADASTVEGVRVHAVIAPLVPQGAAISIRLPDVVAPSLESLAENGMFPSGWMPLLEGFVERRASVLVTGGTGAGKTTLLKAMLMRCAPGERVITVEEVRELGML
;
A
#
# COMPACT_ATOMS: atom_id res chain seq x y z
N MET A 1 -1.24 10.89 8.59
CA MET A 1 0.12 11.09 8.01
C MET A 1 0.06 12.23 7.01
N GLU A 2 0.96 13.20 7.13
CA GLU A 2 1.04 14.32 6.19
C GLU A 2 2.03 14.00 5.07
N LEU A 3 1.53 13.88 3.84
CA LEU A 3 2.33 13.59 2.65
C LEU A 3 2.87 14.85 1.95
N GLY A 4 2.64 16.05 2.54
CA GLY A 4 3.17 17.32 2.05
C GLY A 4 2.96 17.50 0.54
N PRO A 5 4.04 17.69 -0.26
CA PRO A 5 3.92 17.88 -1.71
C PRO A 5 3.27 16.72 -2.48
N LEU A 6 3.18 15.53 -1.86
CA LEU A 6 2.61 14.32 -2.47
C LEU A 6 1.13 14.10 -2.10
N SER A 7 0.54 14.96 -1.25
CA SER A 7 -0.82 14.78 -0.73
C SER A 7 -1.88 14.75 -1.84
N ASP A 8 -1.77 15.64 -2.81
CA ASP A 8 -2.71 15.71 -3.94
C ASP A 8 -2.70 14.39 -4.72
N ILE A 9 -1.51 13.89 -5.06
CA ILE A 9 -1.32 12.66 -5.80
C ILE A 9 -1.82 11.44 -5.02
N ALA A 10 -1.48 11.38 -3.73
CA ALA A 10 -1.88 10.26 -2.88
C ALA A 10 -3.40 10.17 -2.66
N SER A 11 -4.12 11.27 -2.93
CA SER A 11 -5.58 11.34 -2.85
C SER A 11 -6.26 11.04 -4.19
N GLU A 12 -5.51 10.88 -5.28
CA GLU A 12 -6.06 10.57 -6.59
C GLU A 12 -6.56 9.10 -6.62
N PRO A 13 -7.76 8.85 -7.15
CA PRO A 13 -8.24 7.48 -7.34
C PRO A 13 -7.31 6.66 -8.25
N GLY A 14 -7.03 5.44 -7.84
CA GLY A 14 -6.23 4.49 -8.62
C GLY A 14 -4.72 4.64 -8.48
N VAL A 15 -4.21 5.59 -7.73
CA VAL A 15 -2.77 5.66 -7.39
C VAL A 15 -2.46 4.56 -6.37
N THR A 16 -1.55 3.68 -6.75
CA THR A 16 -1.11 2.55 -5.91
C THR A 16 0.27 2.77 -5.31
N ASP A 17 1.18 3.35 -6.08
CA ASP A 17 2.55 3.57 -5.66
C ASP A 17 3.06 4.95 -6.09
N ILE A 18 3.85 5.58 -5.22
CA ILE A 18 4.55 6.84 -5.48
C ILE A 18 6.02 6.64 -5.15
N ALA A 19 6.91 6.98 -6.05
CA ALA A 19 8.35 6.99 -5.81
C ALA A 19 8.93 8.39 -6.01
N VAL A 20 9.83 8.79 -5.12
CA VAL A 20 10.61 10.02 -5.22
C VAL A 20 12.07 9.62 -5.32
N THR A 21 12.73 10.02 -6.38
CA THR A 21 14.15 9.78 -6.59
C THR A 21 14.99 10.89 -5.92
N CYS A 22 16.26 10.63 -5.71
CA CYS A 22 17.15 11.55 -5.00
C CYS A 22 17.39 12.89 -5.72
N ASP A 23 17.07 12.97 -7.02
CA ASP A 23 17.09 14.19 -7.82
C ASP A 23 15.77 14.98 -7.78
N GLY A 24 14.74 14.45 -7.08
CA GLY A 24 13.44 15.08 -6.93
C GLY A 24 12.40 14.70 -7.99
N THR A 25 12.74 13.81 -8.91
CA THR A 25 11.76 13.27 -9.85
C THR A 25 10.74 12.42 -9.10
N VAL A 26 9.46 12.64 -9.38
CA VAL A 26 8.35 11.86 -8.81
C VAL A 26 7.77 10.93 -9.86
N TRP A 27 7.58 9.68 -9.48
CA TRP A 27 6.99 8.63 -10.30
C TRP A 27 5.73 8.12 -9.61
N VAL A 28 4.70 7.86 -10.39
CA VAL A 28 3.39 7.42 -9.89
C VAL A 28 2.92 6.23 -10.68
N ASP A 29 2.49 5.18 -9.98
CA ASP A 29 1.79 4.04 -10.58
C ASP A 29 0.28 4.17 -10.34
N ARG A 30 -0.50 3.90 -11.38
CA ARG A 30 -1.96 3.85 -11.37
C ARG A 30 -2.46 2.48 -11.87
N GLY A 31 -1.70 1.41 -11.57
CA GLY A 31 -2.00 0.06 -12.02
C GLY A 31 -1.51 -0.28 -13.44
N GLN A 32 -0.75 0.62 -14.07
CA GLN A 32 -0.21 0.42 -15.43
C GLN A 32 1.31 0.63 -15.50
N GLY A 33 1.99 0.58 -14.36
CA GLY A 33 3.41 0.83 -14.21
C GLY A 33 3.75 2.30 -13.93
N MET A 34 4.94 2.50 -13.38
CA MET A 34 5.45 3.81 -12.96
C MET A 34 5.57 4.78 -14.13
N ARG A 35 5.03 5.99 -13.97
CA ARG A 35 5.15 7.10 -14.92
C ARG A 35 5.60 8.37 -14.20
N PRO A 36 6.43 9.22 -14.84
CA PRO A 36 6.86 10.48 -14.24
C PRO A 36 5.64 11.39 -14.04
N HIS A 37 5.65 12.11 -12.91
CA HIS A 37 4.59 13.05 -12.52
C HIS A 37 5.20 14.38 -12.08
N ALA A 38 4.68 15.49 -12.59
CA ALA A 38 5.11 16.82 -12.20
C ALA A 38 4.35 17.29 -10.96
N LEU A 39 5.06 17.61 -9.90
CA LEU A 39 4.46 18.20 -8.70
C LEU A 39 4.04 19.66 -8.95
N ARG A 40 2.95 20.09 -8.32
CA ARG A 40 2.57 21.52 -8.26
C ARG A 40 3.65 22.36 -7.59
N VAL A 41 4.23 21.83 -6.51
CA VAL A 41 5.34 22.45 -5.78
C VAL A 41 6.49 21.45 -5.76
N PRO A 42 7.49 21.60 -6.63
CA PRO A 42 8.64 20.72 -6.68
C PRO A 42 9.47 20.81 -5.40
N PHE A 43 10.22 19.75 -5.10
CA PHE A 43 11.23 19.83 -4.05
C PHE A 43 12.31 20.86 -4.44
N SER A 44 12.68 21.72 -3.50
CA SER A 44 13.65 22.80 -3.74
C SER A 44 15.12 22.33 -3.84
N GLY A 45 15.34 21.02 -3.79
CA GLY A 45 16.65 20.40 -3.92
C GLY A 45 16.81 19.15 -3.04
N PRO A 46 17.98 18.50 -3.10
CA PRO A 46 18.23 17.25 -2.41
C PRO A 46 18.01 17.32 -0.89
N GLN A 47 18.37 18.43 -0.25
CA GLN A 47 18.18 18.60 1.18
C GLN A 47 16.68 18.62 1.55
N ALA A 48 15.83 19.25 0.74
CA ALA A 48 14.39 19.27 0.97
C ALA A 48 13.77 17.86 0.86
N ILE A 49 14.28 17.02 -0.05
CA ILE A 49 13.84 15.62 -0.19
C ILE A 49 14.26 14.82 1.05
N ARG A 50 15.50 14.99 1.51
CA ARG A 50 16.00 14.36 2.74
C ARG A 50 15.15 14.76 3.95
N ASP A 51 14.91 16.06 4.15
CA ASP A 51 14.13 16.59 5.27
C ASP A 51 12.69 16.07 5.22
N PHE A 52 12.12 15.94 4.02
CA PHE A 52 10.81 15.35 3.82
C PHE A 52 10.81 13.87 4.22
N ALA A 53 11.78 13.07 3.78
CA ALA A 53 11.91 11.66 4.13
C ALA A 53 12.02 11.46 5.66
N VAL A 54 12.89 12.24 6.32
CA VAL A 54 13.08 12.20 7.77
C VAL A 54 11.79 12.53 8.52
N ARG A 55 11.10 13.62 8.13
CA ARG A 55 9.81 13.97 8.73
C ARG A 55 8.76 12.89 8.54
N LEU A 56 8.67 12.33 7.32
CA LEU A 56 7.70 11.29 6.99
C LEU A 56 7.92 10.03 7.86
N CYS A 57 9.15 9.56 7.98
CA CYS A 57 9.50 8.42 8.82
C CYS A 57 9.25 8.73 10.31
N SER A 58 9.58 9.94 10.76
CA SER A 58 9.35 10.38 12.15
C SER A 58 7.87 10.38 12.53
N GLN A 59 6.97 10.83 11.64
CA GLN A 59 5.52 10.76 11.85
C GLN A 59 5.03 9.31 12.05
N LEU A 60 5.74 8.35 11.48
CA LEU A 60 5.46 6.92 11.57
C LEU A 60 6.22 6.22 12.70
N GLY A 61 6.88 7.00 13.58
CA GLY A 61 7.64 6.48 14.71
C GLY A 61 8.92 5.75 14.32
N ARG A 62 9.47 6.04 13.13
CA ARG A 62 10.70 5.44 12.63
C ARG A 62 11.83 6.47 12.58
N ARG A 63 13.01 6.03 13.00
CA ARG A 63 14.24 6.80 12.90
C ARG A 63 14.82 6.68 11.50
N LEU A 64 15.20 7.82 10.91
CA LEU A 64 15.91 7.89 9.64
C LEU A 64 16.96 8.98 9.76
N ASP A 65 18.23 8.60 9.88
CA ASP A 65 19.39 9.50 10.00
C ASP A 65 20.67 8.80 9.51
N ASP A 66 21.82 9.49 9.63
CA ASP A 66 23.09 8.99 9.15
C ASP A 66 23.54 7.67 9.80
N ALA A 67 23.08 7.38 11.03
CA ALA A 67 23.35 6.12 11.71
C ALA A 67 22.34 5.01 11.34
N CYS A 68 21.16 5.40 10.87
CA CYS A 68 20.10 4.51 10.42
C CYS A 68 19.57 5.04 9.06
N PRO A 69 20.31 4.84 7.95
CA PRO A 69 19.99 5.47 6.67
C PRO A 69 18.87 4.79 5.88
N ILE A 70 18.26 3.73 6.40
CA ILE A 70 17.13 3.02 5.82
C ILE A 70 16.00 2.98 6.85
N ALA A 71 14.79 3.24 6.44
CA ALA A 71 13.60 3.08 7.26
C ALA A 71 12.45 2.45 6.47
N ASP A 72 11.83 1.46 7.11
CA ASP A 72 10.56 0.87 6.71
C ASP A 72 9.50 1.23 7.73
N ALA A 73 8.40 1.80 7.27
CA ALA A 73 7.31 2.25 8.11
C ALA A 73 5.95 1.95 7.49
N SER A 74 4.93 1.80 8.33
CA SER A 74 3.57 1.64 7.85
C SER A 74 2.58 2.31 8.79
N THR A 75 1.45 2.79 8.23
CA THR A 75 0.32 3.27 9.00
C THR A 75 -0.65 2.14 9.34
N VAL A 76 -1.58 2.43 10.24
CA VAL A 76 -2.68 1.49 10.57
C VAL A 76 -3.59 1.27 9.36
N GLU A 77 -3.76 2.30 8.52
CA GLU A 77 -4.58 2.27 7.30
C GLU A 77 -3.92 1.47 6.17
N GLY A 78 -2.65 1.04 6.32
CA GLY A 78 -1.97 0.19 5.37
C GLY A 78 -1.05 0.92 4.39
N VAL A 79 -0.84 2.23 4.53
CA VAL A 79 0.20 2.94 3.76
C VAL A 79 1.57 2.44 4.20
N ARG A 80 2.41 2.08 3.24
CA ARG A 80 3.80 1.65 3.49
C ARG A 80 4.77 2.67 2.93
N VAL A 81 5.79 2.98 3.69
CA VAL A 81 6.86 3.90 3.31
C VAL A 81 8.19 3.19 3.46
N HIS A 82 8.98 3.16 2.40
CA HIS A 82 10.39 2.79 2.42
C HIS A 82 11.19 4.03 2.06
N ALA A 83 12.17 4.39 2.87
CA ALA A 83 13.01 5.55 2.63
C ALA A 83 14.49 5.23 2.86
N VAL A 84 15.33 5.72 1.97
CA VAL A 84 16.78 5.57 2.01
C VAL A 84 17.42 6.94 1.84
N ILE A 85 18.40 7.27 2.69
CA ILE A 85 19.15 8.52 2.64
C ILE A 85 20.66 8.27 2.45
N ALA A 86 21.44 9.34 2.32
CA ALA A 86 22.89 9.25 2.34
C ALA A 86 23.38 8.52 3.62
N PRO A 87 24.46 7.71 3.54
CA PRO A 87 25.39 7.56 2.40
C PRO A 87 24.97 6.54 1.34
N LEU A 88 23.84 5.87 1.49
CA LEU A 88 23.39 4.81 0.57
C LEU A 88 22.84 5.37 -0.75
N VAL A 89 22.33 6.58 -0.73
CA VAL A 89 22.00 7.36 -1.94
C VAL A 89 22.97 8.53 -2.06
N PRO A 90 23.27 9.00 -3.29
CA PRO A 90 24.31 10.02 -3.48
C PRO A 90 24.00 11.32 -2.74
N GLN A 91 22.75 11.75 -2.76
CA GLN A 91 22.26 12.96 -2.10
C GLN A 91 20.74 12.90 -1.95
N GLY A 92 20.17 13.71 -1.07
CA GLY A 92 18.72 13.72 -0.84
C GLY A 92 18.22 12.44 -0.19
N ALA A 93 17.16 11.87 -0.74
CA ALA A 93 16.60 10.61 -0.36
C ALA A 93 15.95 9.89 -1.56
N ALA A 94 15.89 8.56 -1.51
CA ALA A 94 14.99 7.77 -2.33
C ALA A 94 13.82 7.32 -1.45
N ILE A 95 12.60 7.56 -1.89
CA ILE A 95 11.38 7.28 -1.11
C ILE A 95 10.43 6.46 -1.98
N SER A 96 9.90 5.38 -1.44
CA SER A 96 8.82 4.61 -2.04
C SER A 96 7.64 4.58 -1.08
N ILE A 97 6.46 4.94 -1.59
CA ILE A 97 5.21 4.96 -0.82
C ILE A 97 4.23 4.07 -1.56
N ARG A 98 3.78 3.00 -0.90
CA ARG A 98 2.67 2.19 -1.38
C ARG A 98 1.41 2.58 -0.63
N LEU A 99 0.37 2.92 -1.39
CA LEU A 99 -0.94 3.25 -0.86
C LEU A 99 -1.81 1.98 -0.80
N PRO A 100 -2.65 1.82 0.22
CA PRO A 100 -3.61 0.72 0.27
C PRO A 100 -4.68 0.92 -0.79
N ASP A 101 -5.27 -0.17 -1.27
CA ASP A 101 -6.47 -0.10 -2.08
C ASP A 101 -7.59 0.60 -1.29
N VAL A 102 -8.08 1.72 -1.84
CA VAL A 102 -9.10 2.58 -1.20
C VAL A 102 -10.45 1.85 -1.13
N VAL A 103 -10.71 0.96 -2.06
CA VAL A 103 -11.97 0.19 -2.13
C VAL A 103 -11.69 -1.23 -1.68
N ALA A 104 -12.34 -1.65 -0.58
CA ALA A 104 -12.34 -3.05 -0.18
C ALA A 104 -12.96 -3.88 -1.31
N PRO A 105 -12.28 -4.89 -1.86
CA PRO A 105 -12.83 -5.70 -2.93
C PRO A 105 -14.06 -6.45 -2.42
N SER A 106 -15.14 -6.47 -3.19
CA SER A 106 -16.26 -7.38 -2.94
C SER A 106 -16.12 -8.64 -3.80
N LEU A 107 -16.74 -9.73 -3.39
CA LEU A 107 -16.74 -10.95 -4.22
C LEU A 107 -17.39 -10.69 -5.58
N GLU A 108 -18.44 -9.84 -5.62
CA GLU A 108 -19.11 -9.44 -6.86
C GLU A 108 -18.15 -8.73 -7.80
N SER A 109 -17.46 -7.70 -7.31
CA SER A 109 -16.50 -6.94 -8.13
C SER A 109 -15.35 -7.81 -8.63
N LEU A 110 -14.90 -8.77 -7.83
CA LEU A 110 -13.87 -9.73 -8.24
C LEU A 110 -14.36 -10.68 -9.34
N ALA A 111 -15.61 -11.15 -9.27
CA ALA A 111 -16.22 -11.96 -10.31
C ALA A 111 -16.41 -11.16 -11.61
N GLU A 112 -16.91 -9.92 -11.53
CA GLU A 112 -17.08 -9.00 -12.66
C GLU A 112 -15.73 -8.70 -13.35
N ASN A 113 -14.66 -8.56 -12.58
CA ASN A 113 -13.29 -8.38 -13.07
C ASN A 113 -12.63 -9.69 -13.56
N GLY A 114 -13.36 -10.81 -13.56
CA GLY A 114 -12.90 -12.08 -14.13
C GLY A 114 -11.91 -12.86 -13.25
N MET A 115 -11.81 -12.56 -11.96
CA MET A 115 -10.95 -13.33 -11.04
C MET A 115 -11.42 -14.78 -10.90
N PHE A 116 -12.72 -15.01 -10.89
CA PHE A 116 -13.35 -16.34 -10.88
C PHE A 116 -14.71 -16.29 -11.57
N PRO A 117 -15.25 -17.45 -12.05
CA PRO A 117 -16.58 -17.52 -12.62
C PRO A 117 -17.66 -17.12 -11.60
N SER A 118 -18.65 -16.33 -12.01
CA SER A 118 -19.75 -15.86 -11.13
C SER A 118 -20.50 -17.02 -10.44
N GLY A 119 -20.58 -18.18 -11.07
CA GLY A 119 -21.17 -19.38 -10.48
C GLY A 119 -20.46 -19.91 -9.23
N TRP A 120 -19.25 -19.40 -8.90
CA TRP A 120 -18.53 -19.76 -7.66
C TRP A 120 -18.93 -18.89 -6.47
N MET A 121 -19.69 -17.83 -6.67
CA MET A 121 -20.15 -16.95 -5.58
C MET A 121 -20.79 -17.72 -4.41
N PRO A 122 -21.82 -18.60 -4.63
CA PRO A 122 -22.45 -19.32 -3.52
C PRO A 122 -21.50 -20.28 -2.80
N LEU A 123 -20.47 -20.78 -3.51
CA LEU A 123 -19.44 -21.64 -2.92
C LEU A 123 -18.55 -20.85 -1.96
N LEU A 124 -18.05 -19.69 -2.40
CA LEU A 124 -17.17 -18.83 -1.60
C LEU A 124 -17.90 -18.26 -0.39
N GLU A 125 -19.15 -17.81 -0.55
CA GLU A 125 -20.00 -17.37 0.55
C GLU A 125 -20.26 -18.52 1.53
N GLY A 126 -20.58 -19.71 1.04
CA GLY A 126 -20.80 -20.88 1.87
C GLY A 126 -19.55 -21.32 2.65
N PHE A 127 -18.34 -21.06 2.17
CA PHE A 127 -17.12 -21.27 2.97
C PHE A 127 -17.04 -20.31 4.16
N VAL A 128 -17.39 -19.05 3.95
CA VAL A 128 -17.40 -18.04 5.03
C VAL A 128 -18.47 -18.36 6.06
N GLU A 129 -19.72 -18.59 5.64
CA GLU A 129 -20.87 -18.90 6.53
C GLU A 129 -20.63 -20.15 7.40
N ARG A 130 -20.01 -21.17 6.82
CA ARG A 130 -19.71 -22.43 7.52
C ARG A 130 -18.39 -22.38 8.28
N ARG A 131 -17.68 -21.25 8.25
CA ARG A 131 -16.36 -21.09 8.87
C ARG A 131 -15.39 -22.20 8.44
N ALA A 132 -15.42 -22.51 7.15
CA ALA A 132 -14.59 -23.57 6.59
C ALA A 132 -13.10 -23.21 6.65
N SER A 133 -12.25 -24.20 6.86
CA SER A 133 -10.82 -24.02 6.70
C SER A 133 -10.49 -23.94 5.21
N VAL A 134 -10.00 -22.79 4.78
CA VAL A 134 -9.68 -22.52 3.37
C VAL A 134 -8.19 -22.20 3.22
N LEU A 135 -7.56 -22.81 2.23
CA LEU A 135 -6.20 -22.50 1.82
C LEU A 135 -6.23 -21.81 0.45
N VAL A 136 -5.77 -20.54 0.41
CA VAL A 136 -5.65 -19.77 -0.84
C VAL A 136 -4.20 -19.76 -1.28
N THR A 137 -3.90 -20.34 -2.44
CA THR A 137 -2.54 -20.47 -2.98
C THR A 137 -2.43 -19.85 -4.38
N GLY A 138 -1.22 -19.51 -4.77
CA GLY A 138 -0.94 -18.93 -6.10
C GLY A 138 0.34 -18.09 -6.10
N GLY A 139 0.79 -17.69 -7.27
CA GLY A 139 1.97 -16.84 -7.45
C GLY A 139 1.83 -15.44 -6.86
N THR A 140 2.91 -14.68 -6.85
CA THR A 140 2.88 -13.25 -6.49
C THR A 140 2.00 -12.49 -7.50
N GLY A 141 1.17 -11.57 -7.01
CA GLY A 141 0.25 -10.81 -7.86
C GLY A 141 -1.00 -11.56 -8.32
N ALA A 142 -1.21 -12.83 -7.91
CA ALA A 142 -2.39 -13.61 -8.31
C ALA A 142 -3.70 -13.21 -7.59
N GLY A 143 -3.68 -12.19 -6.74
CA GLY A 143 -4.87 -11.70 -6.05
C GLY A 143 -5.29 -12.49 -4.80
N LYS A 144 -4.39 -13.33 -4.24
CA LYS A 144 -4.69 -14.15 -3.04
C LYS A 144 -5.22 -13.32 -1.86
N THR A 145 -4.50 -12.28 -1.49
CA THR A 145 -4.86 -11.38 -0.38
C THR A 145 -6.15 -10.61 -0.69
N THR A 146 -6.34 -10.24 -1.95
CA THR A 146 -7.55 -9.56 -2.44
C THR A 146 -8.78 -10.46 -2.30
N LEU A 147 -8.68 -11.73 -2.73
CA LEU A 147 -9.76 -12.71 -2.57
C LEU A 147 -10.05 -12.97 -1.08
N LEU A 148 -9.00 -13.19 -0.28
CA LEU A 148 -9.16 -13.41 1.16
C LEU A 148 -9.86 -12.23 1.83
N LYS A 149 -9.45 -11.00 1.51
CA LYS A 149 -10.09 -9.78 2.01
C LYS A 149 -11.57 -9.71 1.62
N ALA A 150 -11.90 -9.99 0.36
CA ALA A 150 -13.29 -10.01 -0.11
C ALA A 150 -14.15 -11.08 0.62
N MET A 151 -13.58 -12.25 0.92
CA MET A 151 -14.25 -13.27 1.71
C MET A 151 -14.46 -12.81 3.17
N LEU A 152 -13.45 -12.20 3.79
CA LEU A 152 -13.54 -11.71 5.17
C LEU A 152 -14.57 -10.59 5.32
N MET A 153 -14.77 -9.75 4.29
CA MET A 153 -15.83 -8.74 4.27
C MET A 153 -17.26 -9.32 4.27
N ARG A 154 -17.41 -10.65 4.04
CA ARG A 154 -18.68 -11.37 4.13
C ARG A 154 -18.94 -11.95 5.52
N CYS A 155 -17.99 -11.85 6.45
CA CYS A 155 -18.22 -12.27 7.83
C CYS A 155 -19.39 -11.48 8.43
N ALA A 156 -20.17 -12.15 9.31
CA ALA A 156 -21.32 -11.51 9.94
C ALA A 156 -20.91 -10.29 10.78
N PRO A 157 -21.72 -9.21 10.81
CA PRO A 157 -21.47 -8.08 11.68
C PRO A 157 -21.34 -8.54 13.15
N GLY A 158 -20.25 -8.12 13.81
CA GLY A 158 -19.94 -8.51 15.19
C GLY A 158 -19.11 -9.79 15.32
N GLU A 159 -18.78 -10.46 14.24
CA GLU A 159 -17.80 -11.54 14.26
C GLU A 159 -16.39 -10.98 14.49
N ARG A 160 -15.65 -11.58 15.44
CA ARG A 160 -14.26 -11.17 15.71
C ARG A 160 -13.32 -11.91 14.77
N VAL A 161 -12.76 -11.18 13.82
CA VAL A 161 -11.70 -11.68 12.93
C VAL A 161 -10.33 -11.41 13.54
N ILE A 162 -9.46 -12.42 13.56
CA ILE A 162 -8.07 -12.30 14.01
C ILE A 162 -7.17 -12.57 12.80
N THR A 163 -6.29 -11.64 12.48
CA THR A 163 -5.28 -11.81 11.42
C THR A 163 -3.90 -12.08 12.05
N VAL A 164 -3.16 -13.01 11.47
CA VAL A 164 -1.76 -13.27 11.82
C VAL A 164 -0.96 -13.12 10.53
N GLU A 165 -0.20 -12.04 10.44
CA GLU A 165 0.51 -11.63 9.23
C GLU A 165 1.95 -11.26 9.57
N GLU A 166 2.91 -11.68 8.76
CA GLU A 166 4.30 -11.22 8.86
C GLU A 166 4.41 -9.73 8.50
N VAL A 167 3.69 -9.32 7.46
CA VAL A 167 3.54 -7.92 7.04
C VAL A 167 2.05 -7.64 6.86
N ARG A 168 1.54 -6.58 7.48
CA ARG A 168 0.12 -6.24 7.42
C ARG A 168 -0.32 -5.91 5.99
N GLU A 169 -1.17 -6.77 5.41
CA GLU A 169 -1.73 -6.63 4.05
C GLU A 169 -3.25 -6.46 4.05
N LEU A 170 -3.95 -7.14 4.98
CA LEU A 170 -5.40 -7.13 5.04
C LEU A 170 -5.97 -5.76 5.47
N GLY A 171 -5.19 -4.94 6.16
CA GLY A 171 -5.63 -3.63 6.63
C GLY A 171 -6.71 -3.72 7.71
N MET A 172 -7.62 -2.74 7.76
CA MET A 172 -8.85 -2.81 8.55
C MET A 172 -9.93 -3.48 7.71
N LEU A 173 -10.59 -4.46 8.29
CA LEU A 173 -11.73 -5.18 7.73
C LEU A 173 -13.03 -4.54 8.19
#